data_53c5643d8dea42dc0d6ec38282a5d347
#
_entry.id   53c5643d8dea42dc0d6ec38282a5d347
#
_cell.length_a   1.000
_cell.length_b   1.000
_cell.length_c   1.000
_cell.angle_alpha   90.00
_cell.angle_beta   90.00
_cell.angle_gamma   90.00
#
_symmetry.space_group_name_H-M   'P 1'
#
loop_
_entity.id
_entity.type
_entity.pdbx_description
1 polymer ?
#
loop_
_entity_poly.entity_id
_entity_poly.type
_entity_poly.pdbx_seq_one_letter_code
_entity_poly.pdbx_strand_id
1 'polypeptide(L)'
;MKLKTIINSIKNKTFFDDAKASIFIHFLFPLYSFLCKKMKVEKDKIVFSNYYGRGYGDNPKYIAEYIIENKLPYRMVWLIDNKKCKAGDALPKCIVSVPYRSYKSVKTLSTAGVWVDNCRKDFFPKKKDGQMYIQTWHGTFLTKKIEADADLSERYIRNAKKDSEAIDYLLSSNTERTQQMKRCFWYDGEIVETGCPRDDVLFDKNKIIKNKNKICDFYSIPKNNKILLYLPTFRNSHTLEPYKIDYSGIIDSLEKKFSEKWTVITRLHPEMLSFADKLNLPHFVINGTFWNDTQELLSAADIILTDYSSMGDYSLYLKPLFMYCPDLEDYKKERGFAIPIESYPFPISKTNEELKEKILNFNREEYNKKVEEYYKSQGLKEDGTACEKVLKLIEEFQTKRCGGIK
;
A
#
# COMPACT_ATOMS: atom_id res chain seq x y z
N MET A 1 -10.90 -33.18 1.01
CA MET A 1 -12.06 -32.30 0.77
C MET A 1 -13.33 -33.09 1.08
N LYS A 2 -14.18 -32.63 2.02
CA LYS A 2 -15.35 -33.42 2.47
C LYS A 2 -16.43 -33.44 1.37
N LEU A 3 -17.05 -34.60 1.12
CA LEU A 3 -18.06 -34.86 0.06
C LEU A 3 -19.17 -33.77 0.01
N LYS A 4 -19.58 -33.22 1.17
CA LYS A 4 -20.55 -32.13 1.28
C LYS A 4 -20.09 -30.83 0.62
N THR A 5 -18.79 -30.49 0.65
CA THR A 5 -18.21 -29.29 0.02
C THR A 5 -18.23 -29.44 -1.50
N ILE A 6 -17.98 -30.66 -2.01
CA ILE A 6 -18.04 -30.97 -3.44
C ILE A 6 -19.48 -30.87 -3.95
N ILE A 7 -20.45 -31.40 -3.22
CA ILE A 7 -21.88 -31.34 -3.61
C ILE A 7 -22.40 -29.89 -3.61
N ASN A 8 -22.00 -29.08 -2.65
CA ASN A 8 -22.41 -27.66 -2.60
C ASN A 8 -21.75 -26.82 -3.72
N SER A 9 -20.50 -27.10 -4.10
CA SER A 9 -19.85 -26.40 -5.20
C SER A 9 -20.41 -26.80 -6.58
N ILE A 10 -20.85 -28.04 -6.74
CA ILE A 10 -21.58 -28.50 -7.95
C ILE A 10 -22.92 -27.74 -8.10
N LYS A 11 -23.65 -27.55 -7.00
CA LYS A 11 -24.95 -26.82 -7.00
C LYS A 11 -24.83 -25.35 -7.33
N ASN A 12 -23.68 -24.72 -7.09
CA ASN A 12 -23.49 -23.26 -7.18
C ASN A 12 -22.64 -22.78 -8.38
N LYS A 13 -22.44 -23.59 -9.42
CA LYS A 13 -21.57 -23.28 -10.58
C LYS A 13 -20.07 -22.99 -10.24
N THR A 14 -19.70 -22.91 -8.98
CA THR A 14 -18.32 -22.61 -8.53
C THR A 14 -17.38 -23.81 -8.74
N PHE A 15 -17.89 -25.04 -8.73
CA PHE A 15 -17.08 -26.24 -8.93
C PHE A 15 -16.38 -26.28 -10.29
N PHE A 16 -17.05 -25.85 -11.36
CA PHE A 16 -16.45 -25.86 -12.71
C PHE A 16 -15.41 -24.75 -12.86
N ASP A 17 -15.60 -23.61 -12.21
CA ASP A 17 -14.61 -22.54 -12.20
C ASP A 17 -13.38 -22.92 -11.36
N ASP A 18 -13.59 -23.55 -10.20
CA ASP A 18 -12.52 -24.03 -9.33
C ASP A 18 -11.76 -25.21 -9.95
N ALA A 19 -12.47 -26.13 -10.65
CA ALA A 19 -11.84 -27.24 -11.36
C ALA A 19 -10.98 -26.76 -12.53
N LYS A 20 -11.47 -25.80 -13.34
CA LYS A 20 -10.70 -25.18 -14.42
C LYS A 20 -9.48 -24.43 -13.88
N ALA A 21 -9.64 -23.66 -12.80
CA ALA A 21 -8.54 -22.98 -12.14
C ALA A 21 -7.51 -23.98 -11.58
N SER A 22 -7.95 -25.08 -10.99
CA SER A 22 -7.09 -26.14 -10.48
C SER A 22 -6.31 -26.85 -11.59
N ILE A 23 -6.97 -27.24 -12.68
CA ILE A 23 -6.32 -27.83 -13.87
C ILE A 23 -5.30 -26.85 -14.46
N PHE A 24 -5.67 -25.57 -14.57
CA PHE A 24 -4.76 -24.55 -15.07
C PHE A 24 -3.51 -24.44 -14.19
N ILE A 25 -3.67 -24.30 -12.88
CA ILE A 25 -2.57 -24.09 -11.95
C ILE A 25 -1.66 -25.33 -11.84
N HIS A 26 -2.23 -26.53 -11.80
CA HIS A 26 -1.45 -27.73 -11.52
C HIS A 26 -0.86 -28.41 -12.75
N PHE A 27 -1.49 -28.28 -13.91
CA PHE A 27 -1.06 -28.98 -15.14
C PHE A 27 -0.64 -28.03 -16.26
N LEU A 28 -1.48 -27.07 -16.62
CA LEU A 28 -1.23 -26.22 -17.79
C LEU A 28 -0.22 -25.11 -17.51
N PHE A 29 -0.23 -24.55 -16.32
CA PHE A 29 0.71 -23.49 -15.94
C PHE A 29 2.17 -23.95 -15.91
N PRO A 30 2.54 -25.10 -15.28
CA PRO A 30 3.91 -25.58 -15.30
C PRO A 30 4.42 -25.86 -16.73
N LEU A 31 3.58 -26.51 -17.55
CA LEU A 31 3.93 -26.81 -18.95
C LEU A 31 4.13 -25.52 -19.76
N TYR A 32 3.19 -24.57 -19.67
CA TYR A 32 3.29 -23.31 -20.40
C TYR A 32 4.46 -22.44 -19.89
N SER A 33 4.69 -22.41 -18.59
CA SER A 33 5.82 -21.74 -17.96
C SER A 33 7.15 -22.32 -18.48
N PHE A 34 7.25 -23.64 -18.61
CA PHE A 34 8.41 -24.31 -19.19
C PHE A 34 8.65 -23.91 -20.66
N LEU A 35 7.60 -23.84 -21.47
CA LEU A 35 7.71 -23.38 -22.87
C LEU A 35 8.17 -21.90 -22.92
N CYS A 36 7.63 -21.05 -22.06
CA CYS A 36 8.02 -19.66 -21.98
C CYS A 36 9.47 -19.43 -21.49
N LYS A 37 10.09 -20.44 -20.83
CA LYS A 37 11.47 -20.36 -20.34
C LYS A 37 12.48 -20.08 -21.49
N LYS A 38 12.21 -20.58 -22.71
CA LYS A 38 13.06 -20.38 -23.89
C LYS A 38 12.91 -18.99 -24.54
N MET A 39 11.91 -18.19 -24.15
CA MET A 39 11.70 -16.86 -24.74
C MET A 39 12.79 -15.89 -24.29
N LYS A 40 13.20 -14.98 -25.18
CA LYS A 40 14.21 -13.94 -24.88
C LYS A 40 13.69 -12.96 -23.82
N VAL A 41 14.56 -12.55 -22.91
CA VAL A 41 14.28 -11.47 -21.94
C VAL A 41 14.46 -10.12 -22.65
N GLU A 42 13.45 -9.27 -22.51
CA GLU A 42 13.40 -7.90 -23.05
C GLU A 42 13.77 -6.95 -21.89
N LYS A 43 15.02 -6.46 -21.89
CA LYS A 43 15.61 -5.73 -20.76
C LYS A 43 14.84 -4.44 -20.41
N ASP A 44 14.32 -3.75 -21.43
CA ASP A 44 13.57 -2.50 -21.31
C ASP A 44 12.11 -2.69 -20.84
N LYS A 45 11.68 -3.93 -20.64
CA LYS A 45 10.31 -4.24 -20.25
C LYS A 45 10.18 -4.43 -18.75
N ILE A 46 9.35 -3.59 -18.14
CA ILE A 46 9.00 -3.65 -16.70
C ILE A 46 7.57 -4.13 -16.56
N VAL A 47 7.36 -5.12 -15.69
CA VAL A 47 6.02 -5.62 -15.32
C VAL A 47 5.71 -5.20 -13.91
N PHE A 48 4.62 -4.48 -13.75
CA PHE A 48 4.09 -4.02 -12.47
C PHE A 48 2.89 -4.85 -12.03
N SER A 49 2.74 -5.04 -10.74
CA SER A 49 1.54 -5.57 -10.12
C SER A 49 1.30 -4.88 -8.78
N ASN A 50 0.02 -4.64 -8.45
CA ASN A 50 -0.41 -4.00 -7.22
C ASN A 50 -1.45 -4.89 -6.54
N TYR A 51 -1.24 -5.29 -5.28
CA TYR A 51 -2.14 -6.09 -4.45
C TYR A 51 -2.87 -7.21 -5.20
N TYR A 52 -2.12 -8.13 -5.82
CA TYR A 52 -2.68 -9.25 -6.61
C TYR A 52 -3.55 -8.80 -7.79
N GLY A 53 -3.17 -7.71 -8.46
CA GLY A 53 -3.87 -7.14 -9.60
C GLY A 53 -5.02 -6.18 -9.25
N ARG A 54 -5.06 -5.65 -8.03
CA ARG A 54 -6.08 -4.65 -7.61
C ARG A 54 -5.70 -3.25 -8.09
N GLY A 55 -6.05 -2.90 -9.33
CA GLY A 55 -5.97 -1.53 -9.83
C GLY A 55 -4.58 -0.92 -9.97
N TYR A 56 -4.55 0.39 -10.21
CA TYR A 56 -3.36 1.21 -10.41
C TYR A 56 -3.08 2.03 -9.15
N GLY A 57 -2.05 1.69 -8.37
CA GLY A 57 -1.81 2.33 -7.09
C GLY A 57 -0.53 1.90 -6.39
N ASP A 58 -0.31 2.45 -5.21
CA ASP A 58 0.79 2.16 -4.28
C ASP A 58 2.18 2.33 -4.92
N ASN A 59 3.25 1.79 -4.32
CA ASN A 59 4.63 1.93 -4.80
C ASN A 59 4.80 1.67 -6.31
N PRO A 60 4.23 0.61 -6.90
CA PRO A 60 4.35 0.37 -8.33
C PRO A 60 3.82 1.51 -9.21
N LYS A 61 2.73 2.19 -8.79
CA LYS A 61 2.18 3.35 -9.52
C LYS A 61 3.19 4.50 -9.56
N TYR A 62 3.76 4.86 -8.42
CA TYR A 62 4.66 6.01 -8.33
C TYR A 62 5.97 5.77 -9.09
N ILE A 63 6.49 4.54 -9.11
CA ILE A 63 7.62 4.16 -9.98
C ILE A 63 7.24 4.31 -11.46
N ALA A 64 6.06 3.83 -11.86
CA ALA A 64 5.59 3.96 -13.24
C ALA A 64 5.36 5.43 -13.64
N GLU A 65 4.79 6.26 -12.77
CA GLU A 65 4.62 7.69 -12.99
C GLU A 65 5.96 8.43 -13.10
N TYR A 66 6.94 8.08 -12.26
CA TYR A 66 8.30 8.63 -12.37
C TYR A 66 8.93 8.31 -13.73
N ILE A 67 8.77 7.08 -14.24
CA ILE A 67 9.23 6.69 -15.59
C ILE A 67 8.56 7.56 -16.68
N ILE A 68 7.25 7.79 -16.58
CA ILE A 68 6.48 8.59 -17.52
C ILE A 68 6.92 10.07 -17.49
N GLU A 69 6.98 10.65 -16.32
CA GLU A 69 7.33 12.06 -16.09
C GLU A 69 8.75 12.38 -16.61
N ASN A 70 9.69 11.46 -16.42
CA ASN A 70 11.08 11.61 -16.86
C ASN A 70 11.33 11.05 -18.28
N LYS A 71 10.27 10.59 -18.98
CA LYS A 71 10.35 10.06 -20.36
C LYS A 71 11.40 8.96 -20.52
N LEU A 72 11.57 8.11 -19.51
CA LEU A 72 12.55 7.04 -19.52
C LEU A 72 12.15 5.93 -20.52
N PRO A 73 13.10 5.28 -21.22
CA PRO A 73 12.83 4.39 -22.34
C PRO A 73 12.40 2.98 -21.92
N TYR A 74 11.44 2.87 -21.01
CA TYR A 74 10.92 1.59 -20.54
C TYR A 74 9.54 1.31 -21.11
N ARG A 75 9.32 0.06 -21.54
CA ARG A 75 8.00 -0.47 -21.88
C ARG A 75 7.33 -1.03 -20.64
N MET A 76 6.22 -0.46 -20.24
CA MET A 76 5.52 -0.80 -19.03
C MET A 76 4.32 -1.69 -19.30
N VAL A 77 4.20 -2.76 -18.53
CA VAL A 77 3.06 -3.67 -18.54
C VAL A 77 2.51 -3.77 -17.12
N TRP A 78 1.20 -3.70 -16.98
CA TRP A 78 0.51 -3.78 -15.70
C TRP A 78 -0.37 -5.01 -15.63
N LEU A 79 -0.19 -5.83 -14.58
CA LEU A 79 -1.02 -7.02 -14.35
C LEU A 79 -2.27 -6.61 -13.57
N ILE A 80 -3.46 -6.80 -14.18
CA ILE A 80 -4.76 -6.39 -13.60
C ILE A 80 -5.70 -7.58 -13.49
N ASP A 81 -6.37 -7.69 -12.36
CA ASP A 81 -7.55 -8.52 -12.17
C ASP A 81 -8.81 -7.66 -12.29
N ASN A 82 -9.43 -7.67 -13.47
CA ASN A 82 -10.61 -6.86 -13.76
C ASN A 82 -11.80 -7.09 -12.81
N LYS A 83 -11.83 -8.24 -12.11
CA LYS A 83 -12.85 -8.53 -11.09
C LYS A 83 -12.62 -7.76 -9.78
N LYS A 84 -11.39 -7.31 -9.55
CA LYS A 84 -10.97 -6.59 -8.34
C LYS A 84 -10.76 -5.09 -8.55
N CYS A 85 -10.75 -4.63 -9.81
CA CYS A 85 -10.60 -3.23 -10.14
C CYS A 85 -11.92 -2.49 -10.08
N LYS A 86 -11.89 -1.22 -9.69
CA LYS A 86 -13.05 -0.34 -9.72
C LYS A 86 -13.14 0.37 -11.08
N ALA A 87 -14.35 0.78 -11.44
CA ALA A 87 -14.55 1.76 -12.51
C ALA A 87 -13.77 3.04 -12.13
N GLY A 88 -12.79 3.43 -12.95
CA GLY A 88 -11.91 4.58 -12.68
C GLY A 88 -10.44 4.25 -12.42
N ASP A 89 -10.07 2.97 -12.25
CA ASP A 89 -8.67 2.53 -12.18
C ASP A 89 -8.02 2.53 -13.59
N ALA A 90 -8.22 3.62 -14.33
CA ALA A 90 -7.70 3.74 -15.68
C ALA A 90 -6.17 3.84 -15.67
N LEU A 91 -5.52 2.91 -16.36
CA LEU A 91 -4.08 2.99 -16.59
C LEU A 91 -3.75 4.15 -17.55
N PRO A 92 -2.59 4.82 -17.37
CA PRO A 92 -2.03 5.69 -18.39
C PRO A 92 -1.95 4.98 -19.76
N LYS A 93 -2.25 5.70 -20.85
CA LYS A 93 -2.31 5.14 -22.22
C LYS A 93 -1.01 4.45 -22.67
N CYS A 94 0.13 4.82 -22.11
CA CYS A 94 1.44 4.24 -22.41
C CYS A 94 1.70 2.90 -21.67
N ILE A 95 0.82 2.47 -20.76
CA ILE A 95 0.96 1.23 -20.01
C ILE A 95 0.03 0.16 -20.61
N VAL A 96 0.59 -0.99 -20.95
CA VAL A 96 -0.17 -2.11 -21.51
C VAL A 96 -0.80 -2.93 -20.38
N SER A 97 -2.12 -3.10 -20.40
CA SER A 97 -2.84 -3.97 -19.44
C SER A 97 -2.79 -5.44 -19.84
N VAL A 98 -2.49 -6.30 -18.88
CA VAL A 98 -2.51 -7.76 -19.07
C VAL A 98 -3.28 -8.40 -17.90
N PRO A 99 -4.22 -9.34 -18.16
CA PRO A 99 -4.97 -10.00 -17.11
C PRO A 99 -4.06 -10.75 -16.12
N TYR A 100 -4.22 -10.48 -14.83
CA TYR A 100 -3.54 -11.19 -13.75
C TYR A 100 -3.90 -12.68 -13.76
N ARG A 101 -2.98 -13.57 -13.39
CA ARG A 101 -3.19 -15.05 -13.38
C ARG A 101 -3.71 -15.63 -14.72
N SER A 102 -3.14 -15.19 -15.84
CA SER A 102 -3.48 -15.64 -17.20
C SER A 102 -2.26 -16.20 -17.93
N TYR A 103 -2.46 -16.88 -19.06
CA TYR A 103 -1.36 -17.28 -19.97
C TYR A 103 -0.56 -16.04 -20.44
N LYS A 104 -1.26 -14.93 -20.70
CA LYS A 104 -0.61 -13.68 -21.08
C LYS A 104 0.30 -13.15 -19.98
N SER A 105 -0.12 -13.22 -18.69
CA SER A 105 0.73 -12.81 -17.57
C SER A 105 1.97 -13.70 -17.42
N VAL A 106 1.85 -15.02 -17.60
CA VAL A 106 2.99 -15.93 -17.59
C VAL A 106 4.00 -15.58 -18.68
N LYS A 107 3.53 -15.41 -19.93
CA LYS A 107 4.39 -14.98 -21.04
C LYS A 107 5.04 -13.63 -20.76
N THR A 108 4.28 -12.67 -20.26
CA THR A 108 4.73 -11.32 -19.95
C THR A 108 5.83 -11.32 -18.90
N LEU A 109 5.62 -12.02 -17.77
CA LEU A 109 6.62 -12.19 -16.73
C LEU A 109 7.86 -12.95 -17.23
N SER A 110 7.69 -13.98 -18.07
CA SER A 110 8.80 -14.75 -18.63
C SER A 110 9.68 -13.95 -19.60
N THR A 111 9.18 -12.85 -20.15
CA THR A 111 9.93 -12.00 -21.11
C THR A 111 10.30 -10.64 -20.55
N ALA A 112 9.83 -10.24 -19.38
CA ALA A 112 10.18 -8.95 -18.78
C ALA A 112 11.60 -8.96 -18.22
N GLY A 113 12.31 -7.84 -18.36
CA GLY A 113 13.60 -7.61 -17.71
C GLY A 113 13.45 -7.35 -16.22
N VAL A 114 12.36 -6.67 -15.82
CA VAL A 114 12.12 -6.30 -14.43
C VAL A 114 10.68 -6.62 -14.01
N TRP A 115 10.52 -7.14 -12.80
CA TRP A 115 9.24 -7.28 -12.12
C TRP A 115 9.21 -6.36 -10.90
N VAL A 116 8.11 -5.66 -10.69
CA VAL A 116 7.88 -4.79 -9.52
C VAL A 116 6.54 -5.16 -8.90
N ASP A 117 6.55 -5.49 -7.62
CA ASP A 117 5.36 -5.88 -6.86
C ASP A 117 5.38 -5.26 -5.45
N ASN A 118 4.21 -5.02 -4.86
CA ASN A 118 4.09 -4.48 -3.52
C ASN A 118 3.52 -5.46 -2.48
N CYS A 119 3.26 -6.69 -2.88
CA CYS A 119 2.85 -7.77 -1.99
C CYS A 119 3.40 -9.10 -2.49
N ARG A 120 3.25 -10.16 -1.69
CA ARG A 120 3.72 -11.50 -2.07
C ARG A 120 3.15 -11.92 -3.42
N LYS A 121 4.00 -12.38 -4.31
CA LYS A 121 3.60 -12.90 -5.61
C LYS A 121 3.24 -14.38 -5.47
N ASP A 122 1.98 -14.71 -5.73
CA ASP A 122 1.46 -16.07 -5.57
C ASP A 122 1.38 -16.86 -6.88
N PHE A 123 1.55 -16.19 -8.02
CA PHE A 123 1.43 -16.76 -9.34
C PHE A 123 2.46 -16.16 -10.29
N PHE A 124 3.54 -16.88 -10.56
CA PHE A 124 4.61 -16.44 -11.45
C PHE A 124 5.42 -17.62 -12.01
N PRO A 125 6.00 -17.49 -13.22
CA PRO A 125 6.93 -18.46 -13.77
C PRO A 125 8.26 -18.45 -12.99
N LYS A 126 9.05 -19.48 -13.12
CA LYS A 126 10.44 -19.45 -12.60
C LYS A 126 11.20 -18.30 -13.25
N LYS A 127 11.73 -17.41 -12.43
CA LYS A 127 12.58 -16.30 -12.86
C LYS A 127 13.80 -16.83 -13.60
N LYS A 128 14.20 -16.16 -14.69
CA LYS A 128 15.35 -16.49 -15.52
C LYS A 128 16.56 -15.62 -15.18
N ASP A 129 17.72 -16.10 -15.57
CA ASP A 129 18.89 -15.26 -15.57
C ASP A 129 18.67 -14.02 -16.45
N GLY A 130 19.07 -12.86 -15.95
CA GLY A 130 18.84 -11.57 -16.63
C GLY A 130 17.49 -10.91 -16.31
N GLN A 131 16.65 -11.52 -15.48
CA GLN A 131 15.45 -10.91 -14.93
C GLN A 131 15.69 -10.43 -13.50
N MET A 132 15.20 -9.25 -13.17
CA MET A 132 15.25 -8.64 -11.84
C MET A 132 13.85 -8.64 -11.22
N TYR A 133 13.74 -8.96 -9.94
CA TYR A 133 12.51 -8.83 -9.18
C TYR A 133 12.70 -7.91 -7.98
N ILE A 134 12.00 -6.79 -7.99
CA ILE A 134 11.94 -5.81 -6.89
C ILE A 134 10.64 -6.00 -6.13
N GLN A 135 10.73 -6.34 -4.87
CA GLN A 135 9.61 -6.35 -3.94
C GLN A 135 9.63 -5.06 -3.12
N THR A 136 8.66 -4.18 -3.37
CA THR A 136 8.62 -2.88 -2.68
C THR A 136 7.95 -2.95 -1.32
N TRP A 137 7.18 -4.01 -1.07
CA TRP A 137 6.24 -4.10 0.04
C TRP A 137 5.26 -2.91 0.06
N HIS A 138 4.58 -2.66 1.20
CA HIS A 138 3.54 -1.63 1.31
C HIS A 138 3.40 -1.17 2.76
N GLY A 139 4.21 -0.24 3.20
CA GLY A 139 4.18 0.36 4.53
C GLY A 139 5.57 0.71 5.05
N THR A 140 5.69 1.88 5.62
CA THR A 140 6.93 2.45 6.10
C THR A 140 7.23 2.01 7.52
N PHE A 141 6.23 1.96 8.39
CA PHE A 141 6.39 1.62 9.80
C PHE A 141 5.66 0.35 10.23
N LEU A 142 6.10 -0.20 11.34
CA LEU A 142 5.76 -1.53 11.81
C LEU A 142 4.75 -1.51 12.93
N THR A 143 3.52 -1.21 12.62
CA THR A 143 2.48 -1.23 13.65
C THR A 143 2.05 -2.66 14.00
N LYS A 144 1.91 -3.53 12.99
CA LYS A 144 1.33 -4.88 13.13
C LYS A 144 2.39 -5.97 12.99
N LYS A 145 2.13 -7.11 13.62
CA LYS A 145 2.85 -8.36 13.34
C LYS A 145 2.57 -8.78 11.91
N ILE A 146 3.61 -9.09 11.16
CA ILE A 146 3.53 -9.52 9.75
C ILE A 146 4.45 -10.70 9.50
N GLU A 147 4.20 -11.45 8.42
CA GLU A 147 5.01 -12.54 7.94
C GLU A 147 5.29 -13.56 9.05
N ALA A 148 6.54 -13.94 9.32
CA ALA A 148 6.87 -14.93 10.35
C ALA A 148 6.52 -14.51 11.79
N ASP A 149 6.25 -13.22 12.03
CA ASP A 149 5.81 -12.73 13.34
C ASP A 149 4.29 -12.90 13.56
N ALA A 150 3.54 -13.25 12.49
CA ALA A 150 2.07 -13.41 12.52
C ALA A 150 1.68 -14.90 12.46
N ASP A 151 0.48 -15.21 12.94
CA ASP A 151 -0.13 -16.53 12.77
C ASP A 151 -0.68 -16.66 11.36
N LEU A 152 0.00 -17.48 10.54
CA LEU A 152 -0.27 -17.63 9.11
C LEU A 152 -0.49 -19.09 8.73
N SER A 153 -1.34 -19.31 7.71
CA SER A 153 -1.53 -20.64 7.19
C SER A 153 -0.26 -21.22 6.54
N GLU A 154 -0.03 -22.52 6.66
CA GLU A 154 1.10 -23.18 6.03
C GLU A 154 1.17 -22.94 4.50
N ARG A 155 0.02 -22.83 3.84
CA ARG A 155 -0.04 -22.51 2.41
C ARG A 155 0.53 -21.13 2.12
N TYR A 156 0.20 -20.13 2.94
CA TYR A 156 0.75 -18.79 2.80
C TYR A 156 2.28 -18.82 3.00
N ILE A 157 2.74 -19.46 4.07
CA ILE A 157 4.18 -19.56 4.40
C ILE A 157 4.96 -20.20 3.25
N ARG A 158 4.47 -21.32 2.68
CA ARG A 158 5.12 -21.95 1.51
C ARG A 158 5.21 -21.01 0.30
N ASN A 159 4.13 -20.28 0.02
CA ASN A 159 4.11 -19.33 -1.09
C ASN A 159 5.02 -18.13 -0.83
N ALA A 160 5.05 -17.61 0.40
CA ALA A 160 5.91 -16.49 0.80
C ALA A 160 7.40 -16.86 0.71
N LYS A 161 7.80 -18.06 1.15
CA LYS A 161 9.17 -18.56 0.99
C LYS A 161 9.56 -18.67 -0.48
N LYS A 162 8.69 -19.23 -1.32
CA LYS A 162 8.93 -19.33 -2.76
C LYS A 162 9.05 -17.95 -3.43
N ASP A 163 8.26 -16.97 -3.00
CA ASP A 163 8.35 -15.60 -3.47
C ASP A 163 9.69 -14.97 -3.03
N SER A 164 10.09 -15.16 -1.75
CA SER A 164 11.38 -14.67 -1.23
C SER A 164 12.57 -15.20 -2.01
N GLU A 165 12.57 -16.48 -2.41
CA GLU A 165 13.63 -17.08 -3.25
C GLU A 165 13.76 -16.40 -4.64
N ALA A 166 12.69 -15.76 -5.11
CA ALA A 166 12.68 -15.10 -6.42
C ALA A 166 13.08 -13.62 -6.36
N ILE A 167 13.01 -12.97 -5.20
CA ILE A 167 13.33 -11.55 -5.01
C ILE A 167 14.83 -11.32 -5.19
N ASP A 168 15.22 -10.28 -5.92
CA ASP A 168 16.60 -9.78 -5.98
C ASP A 168 16.79 -8.63 -4.99
N TYR A 169 15.81 -7.71 -4.92
CA TYR A 169 15.84 -6.57 -4.00
C TYR A 169 14.52 -6.43 -3.26
N LEU A 170 14.60 -6.39 -1.93
CA LEU A 170 13.51 -6.03 -1.06
C LEU A 170 13.70 -4.59 -0.59
N LEU A 171 12.72 -3.71 -0.82
CA LEU A 171 12.85 -2.31 -0.45
C LEU A 171 12.44 -2.07 1.01
N SER A 172 13.15 -1.18 1.67
CA SER A 172 12.87 -0.71 3.01
C SER A 172 12.93 0.81 3.09
N SER A 173 12.24 1.37 4.07
CA SER A 173 12.10 2.81 4.29
C SER A 173 12.87 3.32 5.49
N ASN A 174 13.33 2.43 6.36
CA ASN A 174 14.08 2.79 7.56
C ASN A 174 14.83 1.58 8.12
N THR A 175 15.78 1.83 9.03
CA THR A 175 16.64 0.81 9.58
C THR A 175 15.90 -0.21 10.44
N GLU A 176 14.92 0.22 11.24
CA GLU A 176 14.10 -0.69 12.06
C GLU A 176 13.28 -1.63 11.20
N ARG A 177 12.72 -1.11 10.09
CA ARG A 177 12.03 -1.91 9.08
C ARG A 177 12.94 -2.95 8.45
N THR A 178 14.16 -2.55 8.10
CA THR A 178 15.18 -3.44 7.56
C THR A 178 15.47 -4.60 8.52
N GLN A 179 15.61 -4.32 9.82
CA GLN A 179 15.84 -5.36 10.83
C GLN A 179 14.64 -6.29 10.96
N GLN A 180 13.41 -5.77 10.94
CA GLN A 180 12.23 -6.63 10.96
C GLN A 180 12.18 -7.51 9.70
N MET A 181 12.38 -6.95 8.52
CA MET A 181 12.34 -7.72 7.27
C MET A 181 13.36 -8.84 7.28
N LYS A 182 14.60 -8.60 7.76
CA LYS A 182 15.62 -9.64 7.95
C LYS A 182 15.14 -10.78 8.85
N ARG A 183 14.37 -10.47 9.89
CA ARG A 183 13.88 -11.46 10.84
C ARG A 183 12.68 -12.25 10.31
N CYS A 184 11.73 -11.60 9.63
CA CYS A 184 10.41 -12.21 9.41
C CYS A 184 10.06 -12.52 7.95
N PHE A 185 10.82 -12.06 6.95
CA PHE A 185 10.42 -12.20 5.54
C PHE A 185 10.90 -13.49 4.87
N TRP A 186 11.59 -14.41 5.58
CA TRP A 186 12.25 -15.59 4.97
C TRP A 186 13.09 -15.21 3.76
N TYR A 187 13.83 -14.12 3.85
CA TYR A 187 14.61 -13.52 2.78
C TYR A 187 16.03 -13.22 3.25
N ASP A 188 17.02 -13.84 2.60
CA ASP A 188 18.44 -13.72 2.93
C ASP A 188 19.20 -12.83 1.91
N GLY A 189 18.47 -12.24 0.95
CA GLY A 189 19.05 -11.39 -0.09
C GLY A 189 19.22 -9.93 0.36
N GLU A 190 19.40 -9.06 -0.61
CA GLU A 190 19.67 -7.63 -0.38
C GLU A 190 18.41 -6.84 -0.04
N ILE A 191 18.40 -6.20 1.13
CA ILE A 191 17.38 -5.23 1.53
C ILE A 191 17.96 -3.83 1.34
N VAL A 192 17.33 -3.04 0.46
CA VAL A 192 17.81 -1.71 0.08
C VAL A 192 16.96 -0.63 0.73
N GLU A 193 17.60 0.24 1.50
CA GLU A 193 16.93 1.36 2.17
C GLU A 193 16.73 2.54 1.20
N THR A 194 15.75 2.41 0.30
CA THR A 194 15.42 3.45 -0.70
C THR A 194 14.45 4.50 -0.19
N GLY A 195 13.66 4.20 0.82
CA GLY A 195 12.38 4.83 1.08
C GLY A 195 11.24 4.12 0.33
N CYS A 196 10.01 4.59 0.52
CA CYS A 196 8.82 4.11 -0.17
C CYS A 196 8.50 4.98 -1.39
N PRO A 197 8.53 4.46 -2.61
CA PRO A 197 8.24 5.24 -3.83
C PRO A 197 6.93 6.04 -3.79
N ARG A 198 5.88 5.51 -3.17
CA ARG A 198 4.59 6.19 -3.03
C ARG A 198 4.64 7.43 -2.14
N ASP A 199 5.64 7.51 -1.26
CA ASP A 199 5.75 8.60 -0.30
C ASP A 199 6.51 9.80 -0.87
N ASP A 200 7.19 9.66 -2.02
CA ASP A 200 7.86 10.77 -2.72
C ASP A 200 6.93 11.96 -2.98
N VAL A 201 5.64 11.69 -3.24
CA VAL A 201 4.63 12.73 -3.46
C VAL A 201 4.44 13.66 -2.25
N LEU A 202 4.73 13.17 -1.04
CA LEU A 202 4.60 13.94 0.20
C LEU A 202 5.72 14.98 0.38
N PHE A 203 6.81 14.87 -0.40
CA PHE A 203 7.95 15.79 -0.43
C PHE A 203 7.88 16.79 -1.60
N ASP A 204 6.99 16.58 -2.58
CA ASP A 204 6.82 17.46 -3.74
C ASP A 204 5.71 18.50 -3.50
N LYS A 205 6.09 19.74 -3.19
CA LYS A 205 5.14 20.84 -2.94
C LYS A 205 4.17 21.08 -4.11
N ASN A 206 4.63 20.93 -5.36
CA ASN A 206 3.80 21.16 -6.54
C ASN A 206 2.76 20.04 -6.68
N LYS A 207 3.15 18.78 -6.44
CA LYS A 207 2.23 17.64 -6.44
C LYS A 207 1.22 17.75 -5.29
N ILE A 208 1.64 18.17 -4.10
CA ILE A 208 0.75 18.41 -2.96
C ILE A 208 -0.34 19.44 -3.31
N ILE A 209 0.06 20.61 -3.87
CA ILE A 209 -0.89 21.65 -4.29
C ILE A 209 -1.84 21.13 -5.38
N LYS A 210 -1.30 20.46 -6.39
CA LYS A 210 -2.08 19.85 -7.48
C LYS A 210 -3.11 18.86 -6.94
N ASN A 211 -2.71 17.96 -6.04
CA ASN A 211 -3.59 16.96 -5.45
C ASN A 211 -4.66 17.62 -4.57
N LYS A 212 -4.30 18.60 -3.76
CA LYS A 212 -5.27 19.36 -2.96
C LYS A 212 -6.33 20.02 -3.85
N ASN A 213 -5.91 20.68 -4.92
CA ASN A 213 -6.83 21.31 -5.87
C ASN A 213 -7.75 20.28 -6.54
N LYS A 214 -7.19 19.16 -7.02
CA LYS A 214 -7.95 18.05 -7.63
C LYS A 214 -9.03 17.50 -6.68
N ILE A 215 -8.70 17.31 -5.41
CA ILE A 215 -9.62 16.80 -4.40
C ILE A 215 -10.68 17.83 -4.04
N CYS A 216 -10.29 19.11 -3.85
CA CYS A 216 -11.21 20.18 -3.60
C CYS A 216 -12.22 20.36 -4.75
N ASP A 217 -11.74 20.31 -6.01
CA ASP A 217 -12.61 20.43 -7.18
C ASP A 217 -13.59 19.25 -7.29
N PHE A 218 -13.11 18.03 -7.05
CA PHE A 218 -13.95 16.83 -7.15
C PHE A 218 -15.07 16.77 -6.09
N TYR A 219 -14.72 17.13 -4.85
CA TYR A 219 -15.68 17.10 -3.73
C TYR A 219 -16.36 18.42 -3.45
N SER A 220 -16.13 19.44 -4.30
CA SER A 220 -16.67 20.81 -4.12
C SER A 220 -16.29 21.42 -2.76
N ILE A 221 -15.06 21.17 -2.30
CA ILE A 221 -14.51 21.73 -1.06
C ILE A 221 -14.03 23.18 -1.33
N PRO A 222 -14.42 24.17 -0.53
CA PRO A 222 -13.87 25.52 -0.64
C PRO A 222 -12.34 25.51 -0.54
N LYS A 223 -11.64 26.19 -1.48
CA LYS A 223 -10.17 26.14 -1.58
C LYS A 223 -9.43 26.64 -0.32
N ASN A 224 -10.07 27.49 0.48
CA ASN A 224 -9.56 28.02 1.73
C ASN A 224 -9.82 27.10 2.93
N ASN A 225 -10.63 26.05 2.79
CA ASN A 225 -10.85 25.10 3.86
C ASN A 225 -9.61 24.21 4.07
N LYS A 226 -9.35 23.93 5.34
CA LYS A 226 -8.41 22.88 5.74
C LYS A 226 -9.11 21.51 5.68
N ILE A 227 -8.31 20.48 5.47
CA ILE A 227 -8.83 19.11 5.34
C ILE A 227 -8.33 18.26 6.51
N LEU A 228 -9.28 17.71 7.29
CA LEU A 228 -9.04 16.61 8.20
C LEU A 228 -9.35 15.31 7.44
N LEU A 229 -8.36 14.45 7.29
CA LEU A 229 -8.53 13.13 6.69
C LEU A 229 -8.59 12.06 7.77
N TYR A 230 -9.74 11.37 7.90
CA TYR A 230 -9.91 10.25 8.83
C TYR A 230 -9.76 8.92 8.12
N LEU A 231 -8.81 8.09 8.59
CA LEU A 231 -8.39 6.83 8.00
C LEU A 231 -8.45 5.69 9.02
N PRO A 232 -9.65 5.21 9.40
CA PRO A 232 -9.75 4.11 10.36
C PRO A 232 -9.34 2.77 9.75
N THR A 233 -8.69 1.93 10.57
CA THR A 233 -8.30 0.57 10.20
C THR A 233 -9.50 -0.38 10.23
N PHE A 234 -9.45 -1.40 9.39
CA PHE A 234 -10.40 -2.51 9.37
C PHE A 234 -10.40 -3.32 10.68
N ARG A 235 -11.58 -3.80 11.09
CA ARG A 235 -11.79 -4.73 12.22
C ARG A 235 -12.36 -6.05 11.70
N ASN A 236 -11.85 -7.18 12.17
CA ASN A 236 -12.35 -8.52 11.79
C ASN A 236 -13.80 -8.73 12.25
N SER A 237 -14.20 -8.08 13.33
CA SER A 237 -15.57 -8.13 13.87
C SER A 237 -16.63 -7.54 12.93
N HIS A 238 -16.21 -6.74 11.91
CA HIS A 238 -17.10 -6.00 11.03
C HIS A 238 -18.12 -5.11 11.77
N THR A 239 -17.86 -4.74 13.04
CA THR A 239 -18.69 -3.80 13.79
C THR A 239 -18.42 -2.36 13.34
N LEU A 240 -19.43 -1.49 13.43
CA LEU A 240 -19.30 -0.08 13.07
C LEU A 240 -18.99 0.81 14.30
N GLU A 241 -19.04 0.27 15.52
CA GLU A 241 -18.81 1.03 16.75
C GLU A 241 -17.46 1.76 16.78
N PRO A 242 -16.31 1.14 16.43
CA PRO A 242 -15.03 1.82 16.45
C PRO A 242 -14.91 3.01 15.48
N TYR A 243 -15.84 3.11 14.52
CA TYR A 243 -15.87 4.19 13.53
C TYR A 243 -16.81 5.33 13.89
N LYS A 244 -17.53 5.21 15.00
CA LYS A 244 -18.40 6.28 15.51
C LYS A 244 -17.55 7.34 16.20
N ILE A 245 -17.51 8.51 15.59
CA ILE A 245 -16.70 9.65 16.01
C ILE A 245 -17.58 10.90 16.05
N ASP A 246 -17.33 11.78 17.01
CA ASP A 246 -18.01 13.07 17.14
C ASP A 246 -17.44 14.08 16.13
N TYR A 247 -17.85 13.94 14.85
CA TYR A 247 -17.38 14.81 13.77
C TYR A 247 -17.63 16.29 14.04
N SER A 248 -18.79 16.64 14.61
CA SER A 248 -19.15 18.03 14.91
C SER A 248 -18.22 18.63 15.97
N GLY A 249 -18.07 17.94 17.10
CA GLY A 249 -17.21 18.42 18.19
C GLY A 249 -15.74 18.48 17.80
N ILE A 250 -15.28 17.62 16.88
CA ILE A 250 -13.92 17.67 16.33
C ILE A 250 -13.74 18.89 15.44
N ILE A 251 -14.69 19.16 14.51
CA ILE A 251 -14.63 20.34 13.66
C ILE A 251 -14.62 21.61 14.52
N ASP A 252 -15.49 21.73 15.51
CA ASP A 252 -15.54 22.85 16.43
C ASP A 252 -14.22 23.06 17.17
N SER A 253 -13.60 21.96 17.59
CA SER A 253 -12.29 22.00 18.28
C SER A 253 -11.17 22.44 17.35
N LEU A 254 -11.17 21.98 16.08
CA LEU A 254 -10.23 22.39 15.06
C LEU A 254 -10.39 23.86 14.68
N GLU A 255 -11.63 24.32 14.45
CA GLU A 255 -11.92 25.73 14.14
C GLU A 255 -11.52 26.65 15.29
N LYS A 256 -11.81 26.26 16.54
CA LYS A 256 -11.40 27.00 17.72
C LYS A 256 -9.88 27.06 17.89
N LYS A 257 -9.17 25.94 17.63
CA LYS A 257 -7.70 25.87 17.81
C LYS A 257 -6.95 26.63 16.73
N PHE A 258 -7.35 26.50 15.47
CA PHE A 258 -6.56 26.97 14.33
C PHE A 258 -7.14 28.25 13.69
N SER A 259 -8.34 28.68 14.08
CA SER A 259 -9.05 29.85 13.51
C SER A 259 -9.26 29.73 11.98
N GLU A 260 -9.47 28.53 11.47
CA GLU A 260 -9.65 28.18 10.06
C GLU A 260 -10.90 27.32 9.87
N LYS A 261 -11.49 27.34 8.66
CA LYS A 261 -12.61 26.43 8.33
C LYS A 261 -12.11 25.05 7.92
N TRP A 262 -12.81 24.01 8.38
CA TRP A 262 -12.43 22.62 8.20
C TRP A 262 -13.46 21.82 7.44
N THR A 263 -12.96 20.92 6.60
CA THR A 263 -13.76 19.86 5.95
C THR A 263 -13.21 18.52 6.35
N VAL A 264 -14.07 17.59 6.71
CA VAL A 264 -13.68 16.22 7.07
C VAL A 264 -13.92 15.29 5.90
N ILE A 265 -12.89 14.54 5.52
CA ILE A 265 -12.98 13.43 4.57
C ILE A 265 -12.74 12.14 5.36
N THR A 266 -13.68 11.19 5.33
CA THR A 266 -13.53 9.86 5.91
C THR A 266 -13.30 8.84 4.82
N ARG A 267 -12.20 8.07 4.91
CA ARG A 267 -11.88 6.99 3.98
C ARG A 267 -11.74 5.68 4.73
N LEU A 268 -12.68 4.77 4.52
CA LEU A 268 -12.64 3.43 5.08
C LEU A 268 -11.62 2.55 4.35
N HIS A 269 -11.16 1.52 5.07
CA HIS A 269 -10.32 0.48 4.49
C HIS A 269 -11.05 -0.24 3.33
N PRO A 270 -10.38 -0.67 2.25
CA PRO A 270 -11.02 -1.37 1.12
C PRO A 270 -11.87 -2.59 1.49
N GLU A 271 -11.51 -3.32 2.54
CA GLU A 271 -12.31 -4.44 3.06
C GLU A 271 -13.68 -3.99 3.64
N MET A 272 -13.84 -2.70 3.96
CA MET A 272 -15.08 -2.12 4.49
C MET A 272 -15.97 -1.49 3.40
N LEU A 273 -15.63 -1.64 2.13
CA LEU A 273 -16.40 -1.03 1.03
C LEU A 273 -17.88 -1.43 1.01
N SER A 274 -18.17 -2.70 1.33
CA SER A 274 -19.56 -3.19 1.41
C SER A 274 -20.34 -2.63 2.62
N PHE A 275 -19.65 -1.98 3.55
CA PHE A 275 -20.21 -1.35 4.74
C PHE A 275 -20.18 0.18 4.67
N ALA A 276 -19.53 0.75 3.65
CA ALA A 276 -19.37 2.20 3.52
C ALA A 276 -20.71 2.94 3.49
N ASP A 277 -21.73 2.36 2.84
CA ASP A 277 -23.08 2.93 2.78
C ASP A 277 -23.86 2.77 4.10
N LYS A 278 -23.44 1.84 4.97
CA LYS A 278 -24.06 1.62 6.29
C LYS A 278 -23.49 2.54 7.37
N LEU A 279 -22.32 3.13 7.12
CA LEU A 279 -21.77 4.16 7.96
C LEU A 279 -22.51 5.46 7.67
N ASN A 280 -23.59 5.73 8.39
CA ASN A 280 -24.37 6.97 8.27
C ASN A 280 -23.50 8.18 8.61
N LEU A 281 -22.65 8.61 7.66
CA LEU A 281 -21.86 9.83 7.80
C LEU A 281 -22.78 11.05 7.83
N PRO A 282 -22.55 12.02 8.72
CA PRO A 282 -23.23 13.30 8.66
C PRO A 282 -23.09 13.94 7.26
N HIS A 283 -24.10 14.66 6.81
CA HIS A 283 -24.13 15.28 5.47
C HIS A 283 -22.95 16.24 5.18
N PHE A 284 -22.33 16.77 6.23
CA PHE A 284 -21.17 17.66 6.13
C PHE A 284 -19.83 16.91 6.12
N VAL A 285 -19.83 15.56 6.22
CA VAL A 285 -18.64 14.70 6.15
C VAL A 285 -18.56 14.03 4.78
N ILE A 286 -17.46 14.19 4.11
CA ILE A 286 -17.24 13.63 2.78
C ILE A 286 -16.81 12.16 2.89
N ASN A 287 -17.51 11.29 2.14
CA ASN A 287 -17.09 9.91 1.98
C ASN A 287 -16.00 9.78 0.90
N GLY A 288 -14.74 9.72 1.34
CA GLY A 288 -13.56 9.52 0.49
C GLY A 288 -13.21 8.06 0.20
N THR A 289 -14.04 7.09 0.62
CA THR A 289 -13.73 5.65 0.53
C THR A 289 -13.54 5.18 -0.92
N PHE A 290 -14.20 5.83 -1.86
CA PHE A 290 -14.13 5.48 -3.28
C PHE A 290 -13.03 6.22 -4.06
N TRP A 291 -12.27 7.10 -3.42
CA TRP A 291 -11.10 7.70 -4.05
C TRP A 291 -10.01 6.65 -4.23
N ASN A 292 -9.44 6.54 -5.43
CA ASN A 292 -8.57 5.42 -5.77
C ASN A 292 -7.21 5.47 -5.06
N ASP A 293 -6.59 6.65 -4.99
CA ASP A 293 -5.24 6.82 -4.48
C ASP A 293 -5.22 7.45 -3.08
N THR A 294 -4.78 6.68 -2.10
CA THR A 294 -4.66 7.15 -0.72
C THR A 294 -3.61 8.25 -0.58
N GLN A 295 -2.51 8.19 -1.34
CA GLN A 295 -1.43 9.19 -1.25
C GLN A 295 -1.88 10.56 -1.76
N GLU A 296 -2.79 10.61 -2.75
CA GLU A 296 -3.40 11.86 -3.17
C GLU A 296 -4.21 12.51 -2.04
N LEU A 297 -5.01 11.72 -1.30
CA LEU A 297 -5.76 12.22 -0.13
C LEU A 297 -4.82 12.64 1.00
N LEU A 298 -3.79 11.84 1.29
CA LEU A 298 -2.79 12.15 2.32
C LEU A 298 -2.04 13.44 2.01
N SER A 299 -1.65 13.63 0.74
CA SER A 299 -0.96 14.85 0.30
C SER A 299 -1.84 16.09 0.43
N ALA A 300 -3.15 15.96 0.18
CA ALA A 300 -4.12 17.05 0.26
C ALA A 300 -4.54 17.43 1.69
N ALA A 301 -4.45 16.49 2.63
CA ALA A 301 -4.86 16.70 4.02
C ALA A 301 -3.93 17.66 4.76
N ASP A 302 -4.50 18.46 5.67
CA ASP A 302 -3.75 19.34 6.57
C ASP A 302 -3.53 18.67 7.94
N ILE A 303 -4.46 17.81 8.38
CA ILE A 303 -4.37 16.98 9.59
C ILE A 303 -4.84 15.56 9.24
N ILE A 304 -4.19 14.57 9.83
CA ILE A 304 -4.56 13.17 9.73
C ILE A 304 -5.13 12.68 11.06
N LEU A 305 -6.24 11.96 10.99
CA LEU A 305 -6.79 11.20 12.10
C LEU A 305 -6.80 9.73 11.69
N THR A 306 -6.23 8.86 12.50
CA THR A 306 -6.19 7.42 12.23
C THR A 306 -6.20 6.63 13.54
N ASP A 307 -6.00 5.31 13.46
CA ASP A 307 -5.94 4.44 14.63
C ASP A 307 -4.71 3.50 14.55
N TYR A 308 -4.87 2.27 14.11
CA TYR A 308 -3.84 1.23 14.08
C TYR A 308 -3.21 1.01 12.69
N SER A 309 -3.33 1.98 11.79
CA SER A 309 -2.79 1.90 10.43
C SER A 309 -1.26 2.07 10.41
N SER A 310 -0.63 1.95 9.24
CA SER A 310 0.80 2.26 9.01
C SER A 310 1.03 3.77 9.13
N MET A 311 1.12 4.26 10.35
CA MET A 311 0.93 5.66 10.72
C MET A 311 2.09 6.57 10.33
N GLY A 312 3.29 6.02 10.20
CA GLY A 312 4.46 6.83 9.91
C GLY A 312 4.41 7.54 8.58
N ASP A 313 3.90 6.86 7.54
CA ASP A 313 3.77 7.44 6.19
C ASP A 313 2.96 8.75 6.22
N TYR A 314 2.01 8.87 7.15
CA TYR A 314 1.07 9.98 7.17
C TYR A 314 1.66 11.29 7.71
N SER A 315 2.68 11.19 8.55
CA SER A 315 3.32 12.36 9.17
C SER A 315 4.68 12.71 8.56
N LEU A 316 5.11 12.03 7.48
CA LEU A 316 6.43 12.23 6.86
C LEU A 316 6.74 13.68 6.51
N TYR A 317 5.76 14.48 6.20
CA TYR A 317 5.91 15.93 5.96
C TYR A 317 5.53 16.77 7.19
N LEU A 318 5.74 16.24 8.40
CA LEU A 318 5.40 16.87 9.69
C LEU A 318 3.92 17.33 9.77
N LYS A 319 3.03 16.63 9.05
CA LYS A 319 1.59 16.84 9.19
C LYS A 319 1.14 16.36 10.56
N PRO A 320 0.30 17.10 11.29
CA PRO A 320 -0.25 16.60 12.53
C PRO A 320 -1.03 15.34 12.29
N LEU A 321 -0.71 14.33 13.09
CA LEU A 321 -1.43 13.06 13.13
C LEU A 321 -1.95 12.85 14.55
N PHE A 322 -3.24 12.60 14.67
CA PHE A 322 -3.89 12.20 15.91
C PHE A 322 -4.33 10.75 15.80
N MET A 323 -4.26 10.02 16.90
CA MET A 323 -4.72 8.65 16.97
C MET A 323 -6.00 8.57 17.79
N TYR A 324 -7.05 7.99 17.21
CA TYR A 324 -8.29 7.69 17.89
C TYR A 324 -8.46 6.18 18.01
N CYS A 325 -8.26 5.65 19.21
CA CYS A 325 -8.12 4.22 19.51
C CYS A 325 -9.15 3.78 20.56
N PRO A 326 -10.48 3.84 20.29
CA PRO A 326 -11.51 3.58 21.30
C PRO A 326 -11.55 2.12 21.75
N ASP A 327 -11.08 1.20 20.92
CA ASP A 327 -11.08 -0.25 21.12
C ASP A 327 -9.66 -0.84 21.25
N LEU A 328 -8.73 -0.08 21.81
CA LEU A 328 -7.30 -0.44 21.84
C LEU A 328 -7.03 -1.83 22.41
N GLU A 329 -7.66 -2.18 23.54
CA GLU A 329 -7.43 -3.47 24.19
C GLU A 329 -7.98 -4.65 23.38
N ASP A 330 -9.11 -4.47 22.71
CA ASP A 330 -9.70 -5.50 21.86
C ASP A 330 -8.91 -5.68 20.57
N TYR A 331 -8.47 -4.59 19.96
CA TYR A 331 -7.62 -4.66 18.76
C TYR A 331 -6.26 -5.32 19.06
N LYS A 332 -5.69 -5.04 20.24
CA LYS A 332 -4.45 -5.68 20.71
C LYS A 332 -4.60 -7.20 20.85
N LYS A 333 -5.75 -7.68 21.34
CA LYS A 333 -6.06 -9.12 21.40
C LYS A 333 -6.26 -9.72 20.01
N GLU A 334 -6.94 -8.99 19.12
CA GLU A 334 -7.29 -9.48 17.78
C GLU A 334 -6.09 -9.60 16.83
N ARG A 335 -5.21 -8.59 16.82
CA ARG A 335 -4.13 -8.48 15.83
C ARG A 335 -2.73 -8.46 16.42
N GLY A 336 -2.60 -7.96 17.63
CA GLY A 336 -1.31 -7.65 18.25
C GLY A 336 -0.55 -6.54 17.55
N PHE A 337 0.42 -5.98 18.26
CA PHE A 337 1.32 -4.96 17.74
C PHE A 337 2.75 -5.51 17.67
N ALA A 338 3.49 -5.08 16.66
CA ALA A 338 4.91 -5.39 16.53
C ALA A 338 5.75 -4.58 17.54
N ILE A 339 5.31 -3.35 17.82
CA ILE A 339 5.86 -2.46 18.85
C ILE A 339 4.70 -1.86 19.65
N PRO A 340 4.91 -1.48 20.92
CA PRO A 340 3.88 -0.82 21.72
C PRO A 340 3.36 0.44 21.03
N ILE A 341 2.05 0.61 20.96
CA ILE A 341 1.43 1.76 20.28
C ILE A 341 1.79 3.08 20.98
N GLU A 342 2.03 3.02 22.27
CA GLU A 342 2.43 4.14 23.12
C GLU A 342 3.85 4.65 22.82
N SER A 343 4.65 3.88 22.07
CA SER A 343 5.99 4.30 21.62
C SER A 343 5.96 5.27 20.46
N TYR A 344 4.81 5.45 19.82
CA TYR A 344 4.67 6.43 18.73
C TYR A 344 4.64 7.86 19.27
N PRO A 345 5.13 8.84 18.51
CA PRO A 345 5.19 10.23 18.93
C PRO A 345 3.84 10.97 18.82
N PHE A 346 2.78 10.27 18.43
CA PHE A 346 1.49 10.85 18.09
C PHE A 346 0.55 10.93 19.29
N PRO A 347 -0.28 11.98 19.42
CA PRO A 347 -1.30 12.06 20.45
C PRO A 347 -2.33 10.92 20.30
N ILE A 348 -2.45 10.04 21.32
CA ILE A 348 -3.39 8.91 21.36
C ILE A 348 -4.60 9.28 22.21
N SER A 349 -5.81 9.05 21.71
CA SER A 349 -7.09 9.28 22.40
C SER A 349 -7.94 8.04 22.37
N LYS A 350 -8.64 7.73 23.48
CA LYS A 350 -9.56 6.59 23.59
C LYS A 350 -11.03 7.02 23.56
N THR A 351 -11.30 8.30 23.83
CA THR A 351 -12.63 8.89 23.78
C THR A 351 -12.68 10.13 22.90
N ASN A 352 -13.89 10.53 22.49
CA ASN A 352 -14.07 11.77 21.73
C ASN A 352 -13.65 13.00 22.53
N GLU A 353 -13.89 12.98 23.85
CA GLU A 353 -13.51 14.06 24.77
C GLU A 353 -11.99 14.23 24.82
N GLU A 354 -11.25 13.13 24.98
CA GLU A 354 -9.78 13.14 24.96
C GLU A 354 -9.24 13.65 23.62
N LEU A 355 -9.87 13.26 22.51
CA LEU A 355 -9.45 13.71 21.18
C LEU A 355 -9.64 15.22 21.02
N LYS A 356 -10.81 15.75 21.42
CA LYS A 356 -11.10 17.20 21.38
C LYS A 356 -10.12 17.97 22.27
N GLU A 357 -9.84 17.47 23.47
CA GLU A 357 -8.87 18.10 24.39
C GLU A 357 -7.46 18.14 23.76
N LYS A 358 -6.98 17.05 23.17
CA LYS A 358 -5.68 16.99 22.51
C LYS A 358 -5.59 17.91 21.28
N ILE A 359 -6.67 18.07 20.54
CA ILE A 359 -6.72 19.06 19.44
C ILE A 359 -6.59 20.48 20.01
N LEU A 360 -7.37 20.82 21.03
CA LEU A 360 -7.35 22.16 21.63
C LEU A 360 -5.97 22.52 22.24
N ASN A 361 -5.31 21.54 22.85
CA ASN A 361 -4.01 21.70 23.49
C ASN A 361 -2.81 21.42 22.55
N PHE A 362 -3.05 21.19 21.25
CA PHE A 362 -2.00 20.83 20.31
C PHE A 362 -0.92 21.92 20.19
N ASN A 363 0.33 21.52 20.38
CA ASN A 363 1.51 22.35 20.17
C ASN A 363 2.31 21.85 18.98
N ARG A 364 2.40 22.65 17.93
CA ARG A 364 3.06 22.28 16.67
C ARG A 364 4.57 22.07 16.84
N GLU A 365 5.24 22.92 17.61
CA GLU A 365 6.70 22.84 17.79
C GLU A 365 7.08 21.57 18.58
N GLU A 366 6.37 21.33 19.68
CA GLU A 366 6.57 20.13 20.50
C GLU A 366 6.28 18.85 19.69
N TYR A 367 5.18 18.85 18.91
CA TYR A 367 4.83 17.74 18.03
C TYR A 367 5.93 17.46 17.00
N ASN A 368 6.38 18.49 16.28
CA ASN A 368 7.42 18.34 15.26
C ASN A 368 8.71 17.79 15.86
N LYS A 369 9.13 18.31 17.02
CA LYS A 369 10.34 17.82 17.72
C LYS A 369 10.22 16.33 18.06
N LYS A 370 9.10 15.90 18.64
CA LYS A 370 8.88 14.47 18.99
C LYS A 370 8.88 13.58 17.75
N VAL A 371 8.26 14.01 16.65
CA VAL A 371 8.20 13.25 15.39
C VAL A 371 9.57 13.15 14.74
N GLU A 372 10.34 14.24 14.70
CA GLU A 372 11.71 14.23 14.17
C GLU A 372 12.65 13.33 14.99
N GLU A 373 12.57 13.41 16.33
CA GLU A 373 13.34 12.54 17.21
C GLU A 373 12.99 11.06 16.98
N TYR A 374 11.69 10.75 16.85
CA TYR A 374 11.22 9.42 16.54
C TYR A 374 11.74 8.92 15.17
N TYR A 375 11.62 9.71 14.11
CA TYR A 375 12.12 9.34 12.79
C TYR A 375 13.62 9.10 12.78
N LYS A 376 14.38 9.94 13.47
CA LYS A 376 15.82 9.78 13.65
C LYS A 376 16.13 8.45 14.37
N SER A 377 15.39 8.12 15.43
CA SER A 377 15.57 6.86 16.17
C SER A 377 15.26 5.63 15.30
N GLN A 378 14.30 5.72 14.38
CA GLN A 378 13.96 4.64 13.45
C GLN A 378 14.94 4.54 12.27
N GLY A 379 15.86 5.49 12.09
CA GLY A 379 16.78 5.55 10.95
C GLY A 379 16.02 5.75 9.63
N LEU A 380 15.04 6.67 9.61
CA LEU A 380 14.22 6.95 8.43
C LEU A 380 15.07 7.36 7.22
N LYS A 381 14.70 6.86 6.02
CA LYS A 381 15.37 7.10 4.73
C LYS A 381 14.49 7.81 3.70
N GLU A 382 13.33 8.29 4.13
CA GLU A 382 12.42 9.03 3.27
C GLU A 382 12.94 10.45 3.02
N ASP A 383 13.21 10.77 1.77
CA ASP A 383 13.74 12.05 1.31
C ASP A 383 13.09 12.56 0.01
N GLY A 384 12.06 11.84 -0.48
CA GLY A 384 11.37 12.16 -1.73
C GLY A 384 12.09 11.71 -3.00
N THR A 385 13.09 10.82 -2.88
CA THR A 385 13.88 10.30 -4.01
C THR A 385 13.83 8.78 -4.15
N ALA A 386 12.86 8.12 -3.53
CA ALA A 386 12.76 6.66 -3.54
C ALA A 386 12.56 6.11 -4.97
N CYS A 387 11.74 6.76 -5.79
CA CYS A 387 11.56 6.37 -7.19
C CYS A 387 12.87 6.46 -7.99
N GLU A 388 13.64 7.53 -7.83
CA GLU A 388 14.94 7.70 -8.46
C GLU A 388 15.92 6.60 -8.06
N LYS A 389 16.02 6.30 -6.75
CA LYS A 389 16.87 5.22 -6.23
C LYS A 389 16.49 3.86 -6.81
N VAL A 390 15.18 3.57 -6.94
CA VAL A 390 14.70 2.32 -7.56
C VAL A 390 15.11 2.24 -9.03
N LEU A 391 14.97 3.32 -9.80
CA LEU A 391 15.40 3.34 -11.20
C LEU A 391 16.91 3.16 -11.34
N LYS A 392 17.69 3.76 -10.46
CA LYS A 392 19.15 3.56 -10.41
C LYS A 392 19.53 2.10 -10.15
N LEU A 393 18.84 1.39 -9.25
CA LEU A 393 19.02 -0.05 -9.05
C LEU A 393 18.76 -0.85 -10.34
N ILE A 394 17.70 -0.50 -11.07
CA ILE A 394 17.37 -1.15 -12.35
C ILE A 394 18.50 -0.93 -13.37
N GLU A 395 18.99 0.28 -13.52
CA GLU A 395 20.06 0.65 -14.45
C GLU A 395 21.39 -0.06 -14.11
N GLU A 396 21.77 -0.07 -12.83
CA GLU A 396 22.98 -0.76 -12.35
C GLU A 396 22.89 -2.26 -12.61
N PHE A 397 21.74 -2.89 -12.34
CA PHE A 397 21.53 -4.31 -12.62
C PHE A 397 21.68 -4.62 -14.11
N GLN A 398 21.09 -3.80 -14.97
CA GLN A 398 21.20 -3.97 -16.43
C GLN A 398 22.61 -3.77 -16.95
N THR A 399 23.36 -2.82 -16.39
CA THR A 399 24.74 -2.49 -16.81
C THR A 399 25.73 -3.55 -16.38
N LYS A 400 25.68 -4.03 -15.12
CA LYS A 400 26.57 -5.10 -14.60
C LYS A 400 26.53 -6.35 -15.47
N ARG A 401 25.37 -6.64 -16.10
CA ARG A 401 25.19 -7.82 -16.97
C ARG A 401 25.54 -7.56 -18.44
N CYS A 402 25.67 -6.31 -18.87
CA CYS A 402 26.20 -5.99 -20.20
C CYS A 402 27.72 -6.05 -20.25
N GLY A 403 28.40 -5.79 -19.12
CA GLY A 403 29.86 -5.86 -18.99
C GLY A 403 30.47 -7.27 -18.79
N GLY A 404 29.63 -8.28 -18.56
CA GLY A 404 30.06 -9.67 -18.32
C GLY A 404 30.14 -10.58 -19.56
N ILE A 405 29.99 -10.01 -20.76
CA ILE A 405 30.26 -10.72 -22.03
C ILE A 405 31.56 -10.13 -22.58
N LYS A 406 32.68 -10.59 -22.05
CA LYS A 406 33.98 -10.58 -22.72
C LYS A 406 34.51 -11.99 -22.72
#